data_592bffe0891f288c680d5dd1dbb3b246
#
_entry.id   592bffe0891f288c680d5dd1dbb3b246
#
_cell.length_a   1.000
_cell.length_b   1.000
_cell.length_c   1.000
_cell.angle_alpha   90.00
_cell.angle_beta   90.00
_cell.angle_gamma   90.00
#
_symmetry.space_group_name_H-M   'P 1'
#
loop_
_entity.id
_entity.type
_entity.pdbx_description
1 polymer ?
#
loop_
_entity_poly.entity_id
_entity_poly.type
_entity_poly.pdbx_seq_one_letter_code
_entity_poly.pdbx_strand_id
1 'polypeptide(L)'
;MLESFNTKSEMQYQRLTEEEKQKRGILGRLVGIIADFKNPTRNGRRYTEELWDKTFEDPIVKEKLDNRCILGELGHPADRQETDIEKVAICLAEMPKKGNDGKIHGVFDILDTPCGRILKTLCDYGCNIGVSSRGGGDTFEDYDGNETVDPSTYEFECYDAVLLPAVKAARPAYVTESFDTHKKTLKTALPNKPDKDV
;
A
#
# COMPACT_ATOMS: atom_id res chain seq x y z
N MET A 1 -2.67 -22.48 -12.06
CA MET A 1 -2.63 -22.90 -10.64
C MET A 1 -2.38 -21.63 -9.84
N LEU A 2 -3.47 -21.05 -9.29
CA LEU A 2 -3.40 -19.84 -8.46
C LEU A 2 -3.15 -20.31 -7.03
N GLU A 3 -1.93 -20.17 -6.55
CA GLU A 3 -1.62 -20.39 -5.15
C GLU A 3 -2.36 -19.34 -4.32
N SER A 4 -3.26 -19.82 -3.47
CA SER A 4 -3.93 -19.01 -2.47
C SER A 4 -2.87 -18.56 -1.45
N PHE A 5 -2.47 -17.30 -1.50
CA PHE A 5 -1.70 -16.68 -0.44
C PHE A 5 -2.55 -16.65 0.83
N ASN A 6 -2.33 -17.66 1.68
CA ASN A 6 -2.89 -17.73 3.01
C ASN A 6 -2.01 -16.84 3.92
N THR A 7 -2.17 -15.52 3.81
CA THR A 7 -1.56 -14.58 4.73
C THR A 7 -2.31 -14.62 6.06
N LYS A 8 -2.00 -15.61 6.89
CA LYS A 8 -2.15 -15.51 8.33
C LYS A 8 -1.05 -14.58 8.88
N SER A 9 -1.05 -13.36 8.48
CA SER A 9 -0.38 -12.26 9.14
C SER A 9 -1.46 -11.43 9.81
N GLU A 10 -1.37 -11.32 11.12
CA GLU A 10 -2.33 -10.67 12.02
C GLU A 10 -2.38 -9.14 11.83
N MET A 11 -2.63 -8.68 10.63
CA MET A 11 -3.01 -7.28 10.42
C MET A 11 -4.53 -7.16 10.61
N GLN A 12 -4.91 -6.93 11.86
CA GLN A 12 -6.25 -6.42 12.16
C GLN A 12 -6.29 -4.94 11.71
N TYR A 13 -6.69 -4.71 10.46
CA TYR A 13 -7.08 -3.35 10.05
C TYR A 13 -8.57 -3.15 10.35
N GLN A 14 -8.92 -1.96 10.80
CA GLN A 14 -10.31 -1.64 11.07
C GLN A 14 -11.09 -1.59 9.75
N ARG A 15 -12.02 -2.54 9.58
CA ARG A 15 -12.93 -2.53 8.44
C ARG A 15 -13.90 -1.36 8.63
N LEU A 16 -13.96 -0.47 7.63
CA LEU A 16 -14.98 0.57 7.61
C LEU A 16 -16.29 -0.02 7.09
N THR A 17 -17.40 0.40 7.69
CA THR A 17 -18.73 0.11 7.17
C THR A 17 -18.97 0.85 5.85
N GLU A 18 -19.95 0.45 5.05
CA GLU A 18 -20.31 1.16 3.82
C GLU A 18 -20.73 2.59 4.09
N GLU A 19 -21.44 2.81 5.20
CA GLU A 19 -21.83 4.16 5.63
C GLU A 19 -20.61 5.05 5.94
N GLU A 20 -19.62 4.50 6.64
CA GLU A 20 -18.37 5.22 6.93
C GLU A 20 -17.56 5.50 5.66
N LYS A 21 -17.52 4.56 4.71
CA LYS A 21 -16.85 4.76 3.42
C LYS A 21 -17.52 5.86 2.60
N GLN A 22 -18.85 5.82 2.49
CA GLN A 22 -19.62 6.84 1.78
C GLN A 22 -19.43 8.22 2.43
N LYS A 23 -19.53 8.29 3.75
CA LYS A 23 -19.34 9.53 4.50
C LYS A 23 -17.94 10.13 4.35
N ARG A 24 -16.92 9.28 4.15
CA ARG A 24 -15.52 9.70 3.98
C ARG A 24 -15.09 9.85 2.53
N GLY A 25 -15.92 9.47 1.56
CA GLY A 25 -15.53 9.46 0.14
C GLY A 25 -14.44 8.42 -0.17
N ILE A 26 -14.56 7.21 0.39
CA ILE A 26 -13.60 6.11 0.19
C ILE A 26 -14.17 5.12 -0.82
N LEU A 27 -13.45 4.87 -1.91
CA LEU A 27 -13.84 3.98 -3.00
C LEU A 27 -13.38 2.53 -2.81
N GLY A 28 -12.39 2.29 -1.95
CA GLY A 28 -11.78 0.99 -1.67
C GLY A 28 -10.48 1.17 -0.91
N ARG A 29 -9.74 0.07 -0.70
CA ARG A 29 -8.47 0.08 0.03
C ARG A 29 -7.39 -0.71 -0.69
N LEU A 30 -6.14 -0.27 -0.52
CA LEU A 30 -4.94 -1.05 -0.86
C LEU A 30 -4.31 -1.50 0.45
N VAL A 31 -4.12 -2.82 0.63
CA VAL A 31 -3.63 -3.40 1.90
C VAL A 31 -2.49 -4.39 1.62
N GLY A 32 -1.34 -4.17 2.22
CA GLY A 32 -0.22 -5.10 2.07
C GLY A 32 1.15 -4.46 2.19
N ILE A 33 2.14 -5.07 1.52
CA ILE A 33 3.53 -4.62 1.56
C ILE A 33 3.66 -3.28 0.83
N ILE A 34 4.35 -2.33 1.48
CA ILE A 34 4.60 -0.99 0.97
C ILE A 34 6.08 -0.62 0.90
N ALA A 35 6.93 -1.30 1.67
CA ALA A 35 8.38 -1.13 1.64
C ALA A 35 9.10 -2.45 2.00
N ASP A 36 10.39 -2.52 1.68
CA ASP A 36 11.29 -3.64 2.00
C ASP A 36 12.61 -3.03 2.48
N PHE A 37 13.00 -3.31 3.73
CA PHE A 37 14.22 -2.77 4.32
C PHE A 37 15.40 -3.77 4.31
N LYS A 38 15.18 -4.98 3.77
CA LYS A 38 16.26 -5.99 3.59
C LYS A 38 16.86 -5.97 2.20
N ASN A 39 16.04 -5.67 1.18
CA ASN A 39 16.46 -5.77 -0.20
C ASN A 39 16.54 -4.39 -0.87
N PRO A 40 17.46 -4.19 -1.82
CA PRO A 40 17.51 -2.95 -2.61
C PRO A 40 16.27 -2.83 -3.51
N THR A 41 15.93 -1.60 -3.83
CA THR A 41 14.91 -1.26 -4.81
C THR A 41 15.36 -1.59 -6.24
N ARG A 42 14.46 -1.45 -7.23
CA ARG A 42 14.78 -1.71 -8.66
C ARG A 42 15.89 -0.81 -9.21
N ASN A 43 16.05 0.38 -8.66
CA ASN A 43 17.10 1.33 -9.01
C ASN A 43 18.37 1.18 -8.15
N GLY A 44 18.48 0.10 -7.36
CA GLY A 44 19.67 -0.22 -6.59
C GLY A 44 19.78 0.45 -5.23
N ARG A 45 18.84 1.34 -4.86
CA ARG A 45 18.86 2.04 -3.57
C ARG A 45 18.36 1.17 -2.43
N ARG A 46 19.00 1.32 -1.27
CA ARG A 46 18.57 0.72 -0.01
C ARG A 46 17.90 1.75 0.90
N TYR A 47 16.81 1.34 1.50
CA TYR A 47 16.11 2.05 2.56
C TYR A 47 16.14 1.18 3.80
N THR A 48 16.95 1.54 4.78
CA THR A 48 17.23 0.72 5.95
C THR A 48 16.05 0.66 6.92
N GLU A 49 16.08 -0.31 7.83
CA GLU A 49 15.11 -0.38 8.93
C GLU A 49 15.14 0.90 9.79
N GLU A 50 16.34 1.39 10.09
CA GLU A 50 16.54 2.66 10.84
C GLU A 50 15.88 3.85 10.16
N LEU A 51 15.97 3.94 8.82
CA LEU A 51 15.32 5.01 8.06
C LEU A 51 13.79 4.99 8.29
N TRP A 52 13.18 3.82 8.19
CA TRP A 52 11.73 3.70 8.37
C TRP A 52 11.30 3.93 9.83
N ASP A 53 12.11 3.50 10.81
CA ASP A 53 11.86 3.78 12.22
C ASP A 53 11.85 5.28 12.48
N LYS A 54 12.89 6.00 12.03
CA LYS A 54 12.95 7.46 12.14
C LYS A 54 11.78 8.14 11.42
N THR A 55 11.44 7.68 10.19
CA THR A 55 10.34 8.24 9.41
C THR A 55 9.01 8.13 10.15
N PHE A 56 8.69 6.97 10.71
CA PHE A 56 7.40 6.77 11.38
C PHE A 56 7.38 7.28 12.84
N GLU A 57 8.54 7.58 13.41
CA GLU A 57 8.66 8.26 14.70
C GLU A 57 8.63 9.79 14.58
N ASP A 58 8.86 10.33 13.38
CA ASP A 58 8.88 11.76 13.12
C ASP A 58 7.55 12.42 13.53
N PRO A 59 7.59 13.48 14.38
CA PRO A 59 6.38 14.18 14.83
C PRO A 59 5.55 14.76 13.67
N ILE A 60 6.18 15.25 12.60
CA ILE A 60 5.50 15.82 11.44
C ILE A 60 4.76 14.73 10.67
N VAL A 61 5.38 13.55 10.50
CA VAL A 61 4.74 12.40 9.85
C VAL A 61 3.55 11.91 10.68
N LYS A 62 3.68 11.86 12.01
CA LYS A 62 2.58 11.51 12.91
C LYS A 62 1.45 12.52 12.84
N GLU A 63 1.76 13.81 12.86
CA GLU A 63 0.78 14.87 12.72
C GLU A 63 0.05 14.80 11.37
N LYS A 64 0.78 14.63 10.26
CA LYS A 64 0.18 14.42 8.93
C LYS A 64 -0.74 13.20 8.91
N LEU A 65 -0.35 12.11 9.55
CA LEU A 65 -1.16 10.88 9.61
C LEU A 65 -2.44 11.08 10.42
N ASP A 66 -2.34 11.67 11.61
CA ASP A 66 -3.48 11.95 12.49
C ASP A 66 -4.51 12.86 11.82
N ASN A 67 -4.03 13.82 11.02
CA ASN A 67 -4.85 14.73 10.23
C ASN A 67 -5.26 14.14 8.86
N ARG A 68 -4.89 12.89 8.51
CA ARG A 68 -5.15 12.25 7.22
C ARG A 68 -4.58 13.04 6.04
N CYS A 69 -3.40 13.59 6.21
CA CYS A 69 -2.72 14.45 5.24
C CYS A 69 -1.49 13.78 4.61
N ILE A 70 -1.27 12.47 4.79
CA ILE A 70 -0.30 11.72 3.98
C ILE A 70 -1.01 11.28 2.70
N LEU A 71 -1.06 12.19 1.74
CA LEU A 71 -1.81 12.05 0.49
C LEU A 71 -0.89 11.68 -0.65
N GLY A 72 -1.24 10.63 -1.40
CA GLY A 72 -0.49 10.15 -2.55
C GLY A 72 -1.21 10.35 -3.86
N GLU A 73 -0.42 10.51 -4.92
CA GLU A 73 -0.90 10.79 -6.26
C GLU A 73 -1.09 9.52 -7.09
N LEU A 74 -1.80 9.65 -8.19
CA LEU A 74 -1.82 8.66 -9.26
C LEU A 74 -0.65 8.92 -10.20
N GLY A 75 0.40 8.09 -10.08
CA GLY A 75 1.69 8.29 -10.72
C GLY A 75 2.69 9.01 -9.81
N HIS A 76 3.96 8.78 -10.07
CA HIS A 76 5.06 9.36 -9.28
C HIS A 76 5.63 10.55 -10.05
N PRO A 77 5.53 11.80 -9.53
CA PRO A 77 6.10 12.96 -10.20
C PRO A 77 7.65 12.84 -10.22
N ALA A 78 8.26 13.25 -11.32
CA ALA A 78 9.70 13.19 -11.51
C ALA A 78 10.43 14.49 -11.11
N ASP A 79 9.69 15.57 -10.94
CA ASP A 79 10.20 16.95 -10.91
C ASP A 79 9.86 17.73 -9.62
N ARG A 80 9.14 17.13 -8.69
CA ARG A 80 8.76 17.77 -7.42
C ARG A 80 8.62 16.76 -6.28
N GLN A 81 8.76 17.23 -5.09
CA GLN A 81 8.59 16.48 -3.84
C GLN A 81 7.19 16.65 -3.26
N GLU A 82 6.67 17.89 -3.28
CA GLU A 82 5.36 18.21 -2.71
C GLU A 82 4.22 17.53 -3.45
N THR A 83 3.18 17.20 -2.70
CA THR A 83 1.95 16.59 -3.25
C THR A 83 1.10 17.63 -3.97
N ASP A 84 0.74 17.34 -5.22
CA ASP A 84 -0.25 18.09 -5.96
C ASP A 84 -1.65 17.59 -5.60
N ILE A 85 -2.41 18.43 -4.89
CA ILE A 85 -3.72 18.09 -4.36
C ILE A 85 -4.71 17.69 -5.47
N GLU A 86 -4.57 18.24 -6.66
CA GLU A 86 -5.44 17.91 -7.81
C GLU A 86 -5.20 16.49 -8.35
N LYS A 87 -4.02 15.90 -8.06
CA LYS A 87 -3.62 14.55 -8.49
C LYS A 87 -3.78 13.48 -7.43
N VAL A 88 -4.27 13.83 -6.26
CA VAL A 88 -4.44 12.90 -5.15
C VAL A 88 -5.39 11.76 -5.52
N ALA A 89 -4.95 10.53 -5.24
CA ALA A 89 -5.71 9.31 -5.45
C ALA A 89 -5.87 8.47 -4.18
N ILE A 90 -4.87 8.49 -3.30
CA ILE A 90 -4.81 7.66 -2.09
C ILE A 90 -4.43 8.48 -0.86
N CYS A 91 -4.78 7.95 0.31
CA CYS A 91 -4.34 8.47 1.61
C CYS A 91 -3.84 7.31 2.46
N LEU A 92 -2.68 7.45 3.12
CA LEU A 92 -2.23 6.50 4.13
C LEU A 92 -3.22 6.51 5.31
N ALA A 93 -3.87 5.37 5.54
CA ALA A 93 -5.03 5.29 6.44
C ALA A 93 -4.65 5.08 7.91
N GLU A 94 -3.53 4.43 8.16
CA GLU A 94 -3.01 4.12 9.50
C GLU A 94 -1.50 4.02 9.50
N MET A 95 -0.88 4.05 10.69
CA MET A 95 0.57 3.90 10.85
C MET A 95 1.03 2.55 10.29
N PRO A 96 2.01 2.53 9.38
CA PRO A 96 2.56 1.30 8.84
C PRO A 96 3.17 0.41 9.92
N LYS A 97 3.17 -0.90 9.69
CA LYS A 97 3.67 -1.90 10.63
C LYS A 97 4.83 -2.68 10.03
N LYS A 98 5.89 -2.85 10.80
CA LYS A 98 7.00 -3.73 10.42
C LYS A 98 6.61 -5.18 10.60
N GLY A 99 6.91 -5.99 9.58
CA GLY A 99 6.82 -7.45 9.63
C GLY A 99 8.16 -8.09 9.99
N ASN A 100 8.11 -9.31 10.52
CA ASN A 100 9.32 -10.11 10.82
C ASN A 100 10.05 -10.56 9.54
N ASP A 101 9.42 -10.42 8.38
CA ASP A 101 9.96 -10.75 7.05
C ASP A 101 10.88 -9.67 6.47
N GLY A 102 11.08 -8.56 7.18
CA GLY A 102 11.89 -7.42 6.72
C GLY A 102 11.14 -6.47 5.81
N LYS A 103 9.82 -6.51 5.87
CA LYS A 103 8.94 -5.66 5.07
C LYS A 103 8.07 -4.78 5.95
N ILE A 104 7.58 -3.72 5.36
CA ILE A 104 6.62 -2.81 5.98
C ILE A 104 5.28 -3.00 5.30
N HIS A 105 4.25 -3.09 6.10
CA HIS A 105 2.88 -3.25 5.68
C HIS A 105 2.08 -1.98 5.96
N GLY A 106 1.23 -1.58 5.02
CA GLY A 106 0.40 -0.39 5.15
C GLY A 106 -0.98 -0.58 4.56
N VAL A 107 -1.83 0.40 4.86
CA VAL A 107 -3.21 0.48 4.38
C VAL A 107 -3.43 1.86 3.79
N PHE A 108 -3.97 1.91 2.59
CA PHE A 108 -4.35 3.15 1.93
C PHE A 108 -5.83 3.15 1.63
N ASP A 109 -6.49 4.26 1.91
CA ASP A 109 -7.82 4.55 1.40
C ASP A 109 -7.70 5.09 -0.02
N ILE A 110 -8.48 4.56 -0.97
CA ILE A 110 -8.65 5.13 -2.31
C ILE A 110 -9.73 6.19 -2.21
N LEU A 111 -9.38 7.44 -2.46
CA LEU A 111 -10.28 8.57 -2.25
C LEU A 111 -11.20 8.81 -3.45
N ASP A 112 -12.39 9.35 -3.22
CA ASP A 112 -13.33 9.73 -4.29
C ASP A 112 -12.94 11.07 -4.94
N THR A 113 -11.73 11.12 -5.48
CA THR A 113 -11.17 12.19 -6.31
C THR A 113 -11.18 11.75 -7.79
N PRO A 114 -10.98 12.64 -8.76
CA PRO A 114 -10.84 12.25 -10.15
C PRO A 114 -9.77 11.17 -10.36
N CYS A 115 -8.58 11.32 -9.75
CA CYS A 115 -7.49 10.37 -9.85
C CYS A 115 -7.78 9.07 -9.08
N GLY A 116 -8.45 9.14 -7.93
CA GLY A 116 -8.85 7.94 -7.20
C GLY A 116 -9.92 7.12 -7.94
N ARG A 117 -10.83 7.75 -8.67
CA ARG A 117 -11.79 7.04 -9.54
C ARG A 117 -11.09 6.32 -10.68
N ILE A 118 -10.08 6.94 -11.30
CA ILE A 118 -9.23 6.28 -12.31
C ILE A 118 -8.52 5.08 -11.68
N LEU A 119 -7.89 5.26 -10.51
CA LEU A 119 -7.21 4.19 -9.80
C LEU A 119 -8.15 3.02 -9.48
N LYS A 120 -9.35 3.31 -8.96
CA LYS A 120 -10.38 2.29 -8.70
C LYS A 120 -10.72 1.51 -9.97
N THR A 121 -10.95 2.20 -11.09
CA THR A 121 -11.25 1.57 -12.39
C THR A 121 -10.14 0.63 -12.82
N LEU A 122 -8.87 1.02 -12.64
CA LEU A 122 -7.73 0.16 -12.94
C LEU A 122 -7.67 -1.06 -12.03
N CYS A 123 -7.95 -0.89 -10.74
CA CYS A 123 -8.01 -1.99 -9.78
C CYS A 123 -9.16 -2.97 -10.11
N ASP A 124 -10.35 -2.46 -10.42
CA ASP A 124 -11.51 -3.26 -10.81
C ASP A 124 -11.25 -4.04 -12.11
N TYR A 125 -10.51 -3.46 -13.04
CA TYR A 125 -10.05 -4.13 -14.27
C TYR A 125 -9.05 -5.26 -14.01
N GLY A 126 -8.42 -5.29 -12.83
CA GLY A 126 -7.42 -6.29 -12.44
C GLY A 126 -5.97 -5.83 -12.60
N CYS A 127 -5.73 -4.52 -12.77
CA CYS A 127 -4.36 -4.00 -12.72
C CYS A 127 -3.76 -4.22 -11.33
N ASN A 128 -2.60 -4.85 -11.28
CA ASN A 128 -1.84 -5.03 -10.04
C ASN A 128 -1.05 -3.75 -9.72
N ILE A 129 -1.73 -2.79 -9.11
CA ILE A 129 -1.17 -1.49 -8.75
C ILE A 129 -0.15 -1.64 -7.63
N GLY A 130 0.97 -0.93 -7.74
CA GLY A 130 1.96 -0.82 -6.68
C GLY A 130 1.87 0.51 -5.96
N VAL A 131 2.63 0.61 -4.86
CA VAL A 131 2.88 1.88 -4.18
C VAL A 131 4.38 2.14 -4.11
N SER A 132 4.78 3.42 -4.17
CA SER A 132 6.17 3.85 -4.07
C SER A 132 6.26 5.04 -3.13
N SER A 133 7.18 4.98 -2.16
CA SER A 133 7.44 6.12 -1.28
C SER A 133 8.04 7.27 -2.08
N ARG A 134 7.62 8.49 -1.77
CA ARG A 134 8.18 9.74 -2.22
C ARG A 134 8.80 10.47 -1.04
N GLY A 135 10.02 10.94 -1.24
CA GLY A 135 10.79 11.67 -0.27
C GLY A 135 12.15 12.03 -0.86
N GLY A 136 12.89 12.90 -0.19
CA GLY A 136 14.23 13.31 -0.57
C GLY A 136 15.21 13.08 0.57
N GLY A 137 16.48 12.93 0.23
CA GLY A 137 17.57 12.76 1.21
C GLY A 137 18.87 12.47 0.49
N ASP A 138 19.96 12.61 1.21
CA ASP A 138 21.29 12.27 0.72
C ASP A 138 21.44 10.75 0.64
N THR A 139 22.41 10.29 -0.14
CA THR A 139 22.78 8.88 -0.24
C THR A 139 24.27 8.72 0.04
N PHE A 140 24.65 7.56 0.54
CA PHE A 140 26.03 7.15 0.73
C PHE A 140 26.20 5.71 0.25
N GLU A 141 27.42 5.33 -0.07
CA GLU A 141 27.76 3.93 -0.37
C GLU A 141 27.99 3.18 0.95
N ASP A 142 27.25 2.10 1.16
CA ASP A 142 27.41 1.23 2.34
C ASP A 142 28.61 0.30 2.18
N TYR A 143 28.94 -0.48 3.22
CA TYR A 143 30.07 -1.40 3.23
C TYR A 143 29.98 -2.51 2.17
N ASP A 144 28.79 -2.78 1.65
CA ASP A 144 28.53 -3.77 0.60
C ASP A 144 28.50 -3.14 -0.80
N GLY A 145 28.78 -1.84 -0.92
CA GLY A 145 28.78 -1.10 -2.17
C GLY A 145 27.39 -0.71 -2.68
N ASN A 146 26.38 -0.70 -1.83
CA ASN A 146 25.04 -0.28 -2.23
C ASN A 146 24.81 1.21 -1.96
N GLU A 147 24.10 1.88 -2.87
CA GLU A 147 23.61 3.25 -2.65
C GLU A 147 22.52 3.22 -1.57
N THR A 148 22.83 3.69 -0.38
CA THR A 148 21.93 3.68 0.79
C THR A 148 21.47 5.09 1.11
N VAL A 149 20.18 5.28 1.29
CA VAL A 149 19.59 6.57 1.69
C VAL A 149 19.94 6.86 3.14
N ASP A 150 20.45 8.06 3.42
CA ASP A 150 20.84 8.50 4.76
C ASP A 150 19.59 8.76 5.62
N PRO A 151 19.41 7.97 6.72
CA PRO A 151 18.27 8.15 7.62
C PRO A 151 18.25 9.51 8.33
N SER A 152 19.36 10.24 8.36
CA SER A 152 19.45 11.54 9.05
C SER A 152 18.99 12.72 8.19
N THR A 153 18.95 12.53 6.87
CA THR A 153 18.59 13.59 5.91
C THR A 153 17.30 13.27 5.15
N TYR A 154 16.74 12.06 5.34
CA TYR A 154 15.56 11.64 4.61
C TYR A 154 14.29 12.35 5.10
N GLU A 155 13.68 13.08 4.17
CA GLU A 155 12.38 13.73 4.37
C GLU A 155 11.30 12.96 3.61
N PHE A 156 10.43 12.29 4.33
CA PHE A 156 9.32 11.54 3.78
C PHE A 156 8.14 12.45 3.47
N GLU A 157 7.62 12.37 2.24
CA GLU A 157 6.41 13.10 1.86
C GLU A 157 5.16 12.22 1.89
N CYS A 158 5.13 11.15 1.08
CA CYS A 158 3.97 10.29 0.94
C CYS A 158 4.31 8.94 0.28
N TYR A 159 3.29 8.17 -0.06
CA TYR A 159 3.32 7.06 -1.01
C TYR A 159 2.41 7.37 -2.19
N ASP A 160 2.88 7.16 -3.41
CA ASP A 160 2.10 7.31 -4.64
C ASP A 160 1.64 5.94 -5.19
N ALA A 161 0.47 5.93 -5.85
CA ALA A 161 -0.01 4.76 -6.58
C ALA A 161 0.65 4.70 -7.96
N VAL A 162 1.38 3.61 -8.26
CA VAL A 162 2.23 3.48 -9.44
C VAL A 162 2.03 2.15 -10.15
N LEU A 163 2.31 2.11 -11.45
CA LEU A 163 2.29 0.87 -12.24
C LEU A 163 3.52 0.00 -11.99
N LEU A 164 4.68 0.62 -11.75
CA LEU A 164 5.94 -0.07 -11.52
C LEU A 164 6.62 0.46 -10.25
N PRO A 165 6.35 -0.13 -9.07
CA PRO A 165 6.94 0.33 -7.81
C PRO A 165 8.43 0.05 -7.74
N ALA A 166 9.18 0.95 -7.07
CA ALA A 166 10.61 0.79 -6.84
C ALA A 166 10.91 -0.49 -6.02
N VAL A 167 10.13 -0.79 -5.01
CA VAL A 167 10.15 -2.05 -4.27
C VAL A 167 9.29 -3.07 -4.99
N LYS A 168 9.89 -4.18 -5.48
CA LYS A 168 9.17 -5.20 -6.28
C LYS A 168 7.94 -5.78 -5.56
N ALA A 169 8.04 -5.96 -4.25
CA ALA A 169 6.99 -6.53 -3.40
C ALA A 169 5.90 -5.52 -3.01
N ALA A 170 6.10 -4.21 -3.22
CA ALA A 170 5.16 -3.15 -2.84
C ALA A 170 3.95 -3.10 -3.79
N ARG A 171 3.17 -4.18 -3.79
CA ARG A 171 1.93 -4.37 -4.54
C ARG A 171 0.84 -4.81 -3.57
N PRO A 172 0.28 -3.86 -2.80
CA PRO A 172 -0.78 -4.17 -1.87
C PRO A 172 -2.03 -4.68 -2.59
N ALA A 173 -2.76 -5.58 -1.94
CA ALA A 173 -4.00 -6.11 -2.48
C ALA A 173 -5.10 -5.05 -2.47
N TYR A 174 -5.84 -4.96 -3.57
CA TYR A 174 -7.05 -4.15 -3.64
C TYR A 174 -8.20 -4.89 -2.93
N VAL A 175 -8.82 -4.23 -1.97
CA VAL A 175 -9.89 -4.78 -1.15
C VAL A 175 -11.15 -3.93 -1.32
N THR A 176 -12.21 -4.59 -1.82
CA THR A 176 -13.58 -4.08 -1.84
C THR A 176 -14.48 -5.08 -1.11
N GLU A 177 -15.62 -4.66 -0.58
CA GLU A 177 -16.56 -5.57 0.11
C GLU A 177 -17.19 -6.63 -0.80
N SER A 178 -17.21 -6.41 -2.11
CA SER A 178 -17.68 -7.39 -3.09
C SER A 178 -16.87 -8.71 -3.09
N PHE A 179 -15.67 -8.75 -2.55
CA PHE A 179 -14.88 -9.98 -2.45
C PHE A 179 -15.42 -11.00 -1.44
N ASP A 180 -16.10 -10.56 -0.38
CA ASP A 180 -16.64 -11.48 0.64
C ASP A 180 -17.94 -12.14 0.19
N THR A 181 -18.73 -11.52 -0.69
CA THR A 181 -19.97 -12.07 -1.22
C THR A 181 -19.73 -13.22 -2.19
N HIS A 182 -18.66 -13.16 -3.00
CA HIS A 182 -18.34 -14.24 -3.94
C HIS A 182 -17.83 -15.51 -3.27
N LYS A 183 -17.13 -15.41 -2.14
CA LYS A 183 -16.72 -16.60 -1.37
C LYS A 183 -17.90 -17.34 -0.71
N LYS A 184 -18.96 -16.62 -0.35
CA LYS A 184 -20.18 -17.24 0.17
C LYS A 184 -21.01 -17.94 -0.92
N THR A 185 -21.09 -17.34 -2.10
CA THR A 185 -21.88 -17.88 -3.22
C THR A 185 -21.25 -19.14 -3.83
N LEU A 186 -19.91 -19.25 -3.85
CA LEU A 186 -19.22 -20.44 -4.33
C LEU A 186 -19.30 -21.63 -3.38
N LYS A 187 -19.55 -21.42 -2.07
CA LYS A 187 -19.77 -22.52 -1.12
C LYS A 187 -21.17 -23.12 -1.18
N THR A 188 -22.16 -22.40 -1.73
CA THR A 188 -23.54 -22.86 -1.88
C THR A 188 -23.85 -23.44 -3.25
N ALA A 189 -22.92 -23.39 -4.20
CA ALA A 189 -23.12 -23.87 -5.58
C ALA A 189 -22.47 -25.22 -5.92
N LEU A 190 -22.00 -26.00 -4.92
CA LEU A 190 -21.56 -27.37 -5.15
C LEU A 190 -22.76 -28.30 -5.06
N PRO A 191 -23.17 -28.99 -6.15
CA PRO A 191 -24.24 -29.96 -6.09
C PRO A 191 -23.82 -31.16 -5.25
N ASN A 192 -24.71 -31.60 -4.37
CA ASN A 192 -24.57 -32.84 -3.64
C ASN A 192 -24.29 -33.98 -4.62
N LYS A 193 -23.23 -34.76 -4.37
CA LYS A 193 -23.02 -36.05 -5.04
C LYS A 193 -24.22 -36.94 -4.77
N PRO A 194 -24.75 -37.62 -5.80
CA PRO A 194 -25.76 -38.63 -5.56
C PRO A 194 -25.12 -39.81 -4.82
N ASP A 195 -25.82 -40.28 -3.79
CA ASP A 195 -25.55 -41.55 -3.11
C ASP A 195 -25.52 -42.68 -4.12
N LYS A 196 -24.44 -43.46 -4.09
CA LYS A 196 -24.39 -44.78 -4.69
C LYS A 196 -24.83 -45.77 -3.63
N ASP A 197 -26.06 -46.24 -3.75
CA ASP A 197 -26.50 -47.54 -3.28
C ASP A 197 -27.53 -48.06 -4.27
N VAL A 198 -27.17 -49.07 -4.99
CA VAL A 198 -27.75 -50.40 -5.31
C VAL A 198 -26.93 -51.03 -6.41
#